data_6fff49af1866a42ff15025dc91ed5df4
#
_entry.id   6fff49af1866a42ff15025dc91ed5df4
#
_cell.length_a   1.000
_cell.length_b   1.000
_cell.length_c   1.000
_cell.angle_alpha   90.00
_cell.angle_beta   90.00
_cell.angle_gamma   90.00
#
_symmetry.space_group_name_H-M   'P 1'
#
loop_
_entity.id
_entity.type
_entity.pdbx_description
1 polymer ?
#
loop_
_entity_poly.entity_id
_entity_poly.type
_entity_poly.pdbx_seq_one_letter_code
_entity_poly.pdbx_strand_id
1 'polypeptide(L)'
;YARAYIASNDGNISARLDDRRLITTPKSVSKGFMTPDMMVIVDYEGNKLQGERDPSTELPMHLEIYRNRPDANAVVHAHPPYATGFAVAGIPLTRAVLAEVVTTLGSIPIAAYGTPSTSELPEAVRKYIKAHDGMLLANHGAVTCGTDVMSAYYKMETIEHFARISLVARQLGGEHLISRDEVERLQGLRGFYGIPAPAPLCADPSEAGGDQVVCQELEAPESSVERLVPDVLLALKQGRVEASRDGEIRLTYAELTALIADAVRAVKD
;
A
#
# COMPACT_ATOMS: atom_id res chain seq x y z
N TYR A 1 -3.02 -20.15 -9.19
CA TYR A 1 -4.13 -21.03 -9.59
C TYR A 1 -4.12 -22.31 -8.75
N ALA A 2 -3.03 -23.08 -8.77
CA ALA A 2 -2.94 -24.35 -8.04
C ALA A 2 -3.20 -24.27 -6.52
N ARG A 3 -2.97 -23.11 -5.90
CA ARG A 3 -3.28 -22.82 -4.49
C ARG A 3 -4.70 -22.30 -4.26
N ALA A 4 -5.55 -22.28 -5.28
CA ALA A 4 -6.90 -21.73 -5.23
C ALA A 4 -6.98 -20.22 -4.83
N TYR A 5 -5.91 -19.44 -5.06
CA TYR A 5 -5.94 -18.00 -4.80
C TYR A 5 -6.74 -17.24 -5.85
N ILE A 6 -7.01 -17.86 -6.97
CA ILE A 6 -7.80 -17.31 -8.08
C ILE A 6 -8.64 -18.40 -8.69
N ALA A 7 -9.83 -18.05 -9.14
CA ALA A 7 -10.74 -18.88 -9.92
C ALA A 7 -10.89 -18.28 -11.31
N SER A 8 -11.26 -19.08 -12.29
CA SER A 8 -11.52 -18.63 -13.66
C SER A 8 -10.43 -17.68 -14.19
N ASN A 9 -10.77 -16.43 -14.46
CA ASN A 9 -9.88 -15.36 -14.93
C ASN A 9 -9.60 -14.26 -13.89
N ASP A 10 -9.95 -14.53 -12.62
CA ASP A 10 -9.74 -13.60 -11.52
C ASP A 10 -8.27 -13.28 -11.26
N GLY A 11 -8.06 -12.20 -10.50
CA GLY A 11 -6.75 -11.75 -10.10
C GLY A 11 -5.89 -11.21 -11.25
N ASN A 12 -4.86 -10.50 -10.91
CA ASN A 12 -3.91 -9.92 -11.86
C ASN A 12 -2.58 -9.58 -11.18
N ILE A 13 -1.54 -9.52 -11.99
CA ILE A 13 -0.18 -9.22 -11.55
C ILE A 13 0.40 -8.19 -12.50
N SER A 14 1.17 -7.26 -11.96
CA SER A 14 2.02 -6.38 -12.75
C SER A 14 3.39 -6.22 -12.13
N ALA A 15 4.38 -5.86 -12.96
CA ALA A 15 5.73 -5.57 -12.51
C ALA A 15 6.33 -4.40 -13.32
N ARG A 16 7.20 -3.61 -12.66
CA ARG A 16 8.00 -2.60 -13.34
C ARG A 16 9.04 -3.27 -14.23
N LEU A 17 9.13 -2.83 -15.47
CA LEU A 17 10.24 -3.17 -16.38
C LEU A 17 11.33 -2.10 -16.29
N ASP A 18 10.92 -0.85 -16.24
CA ASP A 18 11.77 0.33 -16.11
C ASP A 18 10.95 1.54 -15.61
N ASP A 19 11.51 2.73 -15.70
CA ASP A 19 10.88 4.00 -15.30
C ASP A 19 9.72 4.45 -16.18
N ARG A 20 9.46 3.78 -17.31
CA ARG A 20 8.43 4.13 -18.29
C ARG A 20 7.44 2.99 -18.55
N ARG A 21 7.78 1.75 -18.23
CA ARG A 21 7.02 0.58 -18.67
C ARG A 21 6.74 -0.39 -17.55
N LEU A 22 5.54 -0.93 -17.60
CA LEU A 22 5.07 -2.03 -16.77
C LEU A 22 4.73 -3.22 -17.64
N ILE A 23 4.96 -4.43 -17.13
CA ILE A 23 4.36 -5.65 -17.68
C ILE A 23 3.18 -6.05 -16.80
N THR A 24 2.08 -6.47 -17.41
CA THR A 24 0.86 -6.85 -16.68
C THR A 24 0.18 -8.05 -17.32
N THR A 25 -0.57 -8.78 -16.51
CA THR A 25 -1.43 -9.86 -17.01
C THR A 25 -2.58 -9.32 -17.85
N PRO A 26 -3.01 -10.03 -18.91
CA PRO A 26 -4.11 -9.61 -19.76
C PRO A 26 -5.46 -9.79 -19.06
N LYS A 27 -6.50 -9.08 -19.55
CA LYS A 27 -7.89 -9.32 -19.16
C LYS A 27 -8.40 -10.65 -19.69
N SER A 28 -9.39 -11.21 -19.01
CA SER A 28 -10.19 -12.38 -19.46
C SER A 28 -9.37 -13.63 -19.76
N VAL A 29 -8.20 -13.80 -19.11
CA VAL A 29 -7.36 -15.01 -19.24
C VAL A 29 -7.16 -15.64 -17.87
N SER A 30 -7.40 -16.94 -17.78
CA SER A 30 -7.09 -17.70 -16.58
C SER A 30 -5.59 -17.78 -16.35
N LYS A 31 -5.15 -17.36 -15.16
CA LYS A 31 -3.73 -17.37 -14.78
C LYS A 31 -3.14 -18.78 -14.66
N GLY A 32 -4.02 -19.80 -14.56
CA GLY A 32 -3.60 -21.20 -14.60
C GLY A 32 -3.16 -21.70 -15.99
N PHE A 33 -3.49 -20.94 -17.03
CA PHE A 33 -3.26 -21.32 -18.43
C PHE A 33 -2.55 -20.24 -19.25
N MET A 34 -1.91 -19.29 -18.55
CA MET A 34 -1.17 -18.21 -19.20
C MET A 34 0.17 -18.70 -19.73
N THR A 35 0.56 -18.12 -20.87
CA THR A 35 1.90 -18.22 -21.45
C THR A 35 2.56 -16.83 -21.51
N PRO A 36 3.90 -16.72 -21.55
CA PRO A 36 4.60 -15.42 -21.53
C PRO A 36 4.22 -14.47 -22.68
N ASP A 37 3.86 -14.99 -23.84
CA ASP A 37 3.44 -14.22 -25.02
C ASP A 37 2.08 -13.54 -24.83
N MET A 38 1.28 -13.97 -23.84
CA MET A 38 0.00 -13.34 -23.51
C MET A 38 0.16 -12.05 -22.67
N MET A 39 1.35 -11.80 -22.11
CA MET A 39 1.60 -10.63 -21.28
C MET A 39 1.52 -9.33 -22.10
N VAL A 40 1.15 -8.26 -21.41
CA VAL A 40 0.94 -6.94 -22.02
C VAL A 40 1.92 -5.93 -21.41
N ILE A 41 2.56 -5.11 -22.24
CA ILE A 41 3.38 -3.99 -21.78
C ILE A 41 2.56 -2.71 -21.91
N VAL A 42 2.55 -1.91 -20.83
CA VAL A 42 1.83 -0.65 -20.73
C VAL A 42 2.75 0.44 -20.19
N ASP A 43 2.39 1.72 -20.39
CA ASP A 43 2.99 2.84 -19.68
C ASP A 43 2.33 3.10 -18.31
N TYR A 44 2.81 4.11 -17.58
CA TYR A 44 2.25 4.49 -16.26
C TYR A 44 0.94 5.28 -16.37
N GLU A 45 0.49 5.64 -17.56
CA GLU A 45 -0.83 6.19 -17.87
C GLU A 45 -1.85 5.08 -18.17
N GLY A 46 -1.36 3.82 -18.34
CA GLY A 46 -2.19 2.65 -18.65
C GLY A 46 -2.38 2.40 -20.15
N ASN A 47 -1.68 3.14 -21.00
CA ASN A 47 -1.73 2.93 -22.45
C ASN A 47 -0.95 1.67 -22.83
N LYS A 48 -1.55 0.85 -23.68
CA LYS A 48 -0.90 -0.34 -24.21
C LYS A 48 0.21 0.03 -25.19
N LEU A 49 1.43 -0.43 -24.89
CA LEU A 49 2.61 -0.23 -25.72
C LEU A 49 2.92 -1.49 -26.57
N GLN A 50 2.72 -2.69 -26.00
CA GLN A 50 3.03 -3.96 -26.67
C GLN A 50 2.14 -5.08 -26.15
N GLY A 51 1.92 -6.10 -26.96
CA GLY A 51 1.13 -7.28 -26.69
C GLY A 51 -0.14 -7.34 -27.53
N GLU A 52 -0.59 -8.55 -27.84
CA GLU A 52 -1.79 -8.74 -28.68
C GLU A 52 -3.09 -8.54 -27.88
N ARG A 53 -3.05 -8.80 -26.57
CA ARG A 53 -4.20 -8.72 -25.67
C ARG A 53 -4.34 -7.33 -25.05
N ASP A 54 -5.48 -7.06 -24.46
CA ASP A 54 -5.67 -5.86 -23.65
C ASP A 54 -5.22 -6.12 -22.19
N PRO A 55 -4.72 -5.11 -21.47
CA PRO A 55 -4.34 -5.24 -20.07
C PRO A 55 -5.57 -5.53 -19.18
N SER A 56 -5.33 -6.02 -17.95
CA SER A 56 -6.38 -6.18 -16.94
C SER A 56 -7.19 -4.90 -16.75
N THR A 57 -8.49 -5.02 -16.59
CA THR A 57 -9.40 -3.90 -16.29
C THR A 57 -9.14 -3.29 -14.91
N GLU A 58 -8.40 -3.99 -14.04
CA GLU A 58 -7.99 -3.52 -12.71
C GLU A 58 -6.57 -2.92 -12.69
N LEU A 59 -5.95 -2.75 -13.86
CA LEU A 59 -4.68 -2.03 -13.98
C LEU A 59 -4.69 -0.65 -13.31
N PRO A 60 -5.77 0.15 -13.32
CA PRO A 60 -5.81 1.43 -12.59
C PRO A 60 -5.48 1.32 -11.09
N MET A 61 -5.89 0.24 -10.40
CA MET A 61 -5.51 -0.02 -9.02
C MET A 61 -4.00 -0.24 -8.88
N HIS A 62 -3.38 -0.98 -9.78
CA HIS A 62 -1.92 -1.20 -9.78
C HIS A 62 -1.17 0.11 -10.03
N LEU A 63 -1.62 0.91 -11.00
CA LEU A 63 -1.02 2.21 -11.30
C LEU A 63 -1.09 3.15 -10.09
N GLU A 64 -2.22 3.14 -9.35
CA GLU A 64 -2.36 3.91 -8.13
C GLU A 64 -1.36 3.48 -7.05
N ILE A 65 -1.13 2.17 -6.91
CA ILE A 65 -0.10 1.64 -6.00
C ILE A 65 1.29 2.15 -6.41
N TYR A 66 1.66 2.03 -7.67
CA TYR A 66 2.97 2.49 -8.15
C TYR A 66 3.19 4.00 -7.99
N ARG A 67 2.15 4.81 -8.12
CA ARG A 67 2.22 6.28 -7.91
C ARG A 67 2.50 6.62 -6.46
N ASN A 68 1.94 5.85 -5.51
CA ASN A 68 2.08 6.09 -4.08
C ASN A 68 3.24 5.33 -3.43
N ARG A 69 3.81 4.33 -4.11
CA ARG A 69 4.89 3.45 -3.63
C ARG A 69 6.00 3.34 -4.67
N PRO A 70 6.90 4.32 -4.73
CA PRO A 70 8.04 4.29 -5.68
C PRO A 70 9.00 3.11 -5.41
N ASP A 71 9.00 2.57 -4.20
CA ASP A 71 9.75 1.39 -3.77
C ASP A 71 9.11 0.06 -4.23
N ALA A 72 7.84 0.06 -4.63
CA ALA A 72 7.16 -1.13 -5.13
C ALA A 72 7.52 -1.38 -6.61
N ASN A 73 8.05 -2.56 -6.89
CA ASN A 73 8.35 -3.01 -8.26
C ASN A 73 7.37 -4.07 -8.77
N ALA A 74 6.49 -4.58 -7.92
CA ALA A 74 5.44 -5.50 -8.33
C ALA A 74 4.17 -5.34 -7.48
N VAL A 75 3.03 -5.66 -8.08
CA VAL A 75 1.72 -5.69 -7.44
C VAL A 75 1.05 -7.01 -7.78
N VAL A 76 0.48 -7.67 -6.77
CA VAL A 76 -0.29 -8.90 -6.88
C VAL A 76 -1.68 -8.67 -6.30
N HIS A 77 -2.70 -8.92 -7.12
CA HIS A 77 -4.10 -8.95 -6.68
C HIS A 77 -4.65 -10.35 -6.91
N ALA A 78 -5.34 -10.86 -5.90
CA ALA A 78 -5.93 -12.20 -5.92
C ALA A 78 -7.18 -12.26 -5.01
N HIS A 79 -7.92 -13.37 -5.12
CA HIS A 79 -9.09 -13.67 -4.29
C HIS A 79 -8.85 -14.94 -3.44
N PRO A 80 -7.81 -14.96 -2.58
CA PRO A 80 -7.53 -16.15 -1.79
C PRO A 80 -8.67 -16.41 -0.81
N PRO A 81 -9.15 -17.66 -0.64
CA PRO A 81 -10.45 -17.96 -0.05
C PRO A 81 -10.64 -17.44 1.38
N TYR A 82 -9.64 -17.58 2.25
CA TYR A 82 -9.76 -17.15 3.64
C TYR A 82 -9.67 -15.63 3.78
N ALA A 83 -8.71 -15.00 3.12
CA ALA A 83 -8.58 -13.55 3.11
C ALA A 83 -9.81 -12.89 2.48
N THR A 84 -10.31 -13.43 1.38
CA THR A 84 -11.54 -12.94 0.74
C THR A 84 -12.75 -13.17 1.64
N GLY A 85 -12.80 -14.26 2.39
CA GLY A 85 -13.83 -14.50 3.40
C GLY A 85 -13.86 -13.39 4.47
N PHE A 86 -12.70 -12.98 4.98
CA PHE A 86 -12.59 -11.83 5.90
C PHE A 86 -13.00 -10.52 5.23
N ALA A 87 -12.61 -10.31 3.97
CA ALA A 87 -12.99 -9.13 3.20
C ALA A 87 -14.51 -9.04 2.98
N VAL A 88 -15.18 -10.16 2.72
CA VAL A 88 -16.65 -10.24 2.58
C VAL A 88 -17.34 -10.04 3.93
N ALA A 89 -16.76 -10.55 5.01
CA ALA A 89 -17.30 -10.33 6.37
C ALA A 89 -17.07 -8.90 6.89
N GLY A 90 -16.29 -8.06 6.18
CA GLY A 90 -15.94 -6.72 6.61
C GLY A 90 -14.96 -6.69 7.80
N ILE A 91 -14.20 -7.77 8.00
CA ILE A 91 -13.31 -7.93 9.15
C ILE A 91 -11.85 -7.75 8.70
N PRO A 92 -11.16 -6.68 9.13
CA PRO A 92 -9.74 -6.51 8.86
C PRO A 92 -8.89 -7.51 9.66
N LEU A 93 -7.67 -7.74 9.19
CA LEU A 93 -6.69 -8.63 9.85
C LEU A 93 -5.62 -7.77 10.56
N THR A 94 -6.05 -7.01 11.56
CA THR A 94 -5.23 -5.99 12.22
C THR A 94 -4.66 -6.42 13.56
N ARG A 95 -5.15 -7.53 14.12
CA ARG A 95 -4.75 -8.00 15.45
C ARG A 95 -3.36 -8.62 15.44
N ALA A 96 -2.53 -8.25 16.40
CA ALA A 96 -1.18 -8.81 16.59
C ALA A 96 -1.25 -10.19 17.26
N VAL A 97 -1.49 -11.24 16.49
CA VAL A 97 -1.65 -12.60 16.99
C VAL A 97 -0.63 -13.60 16.42
N LEU A 98 0.13 -13.19 15.40
CA LEU A 98 1.13 -14.04 14.74
C LEU A 98 2.43 -13.25 14.53
N ALA A 99 3.52 -13.72 15.14
CA ALA A 99 4.80 -13.03 15.19
C ALA A 99 5.35 -12.71 13.78
N GLU A 100 5.24 -13.64 12.84
CA GLU A 100 5.70 -13.49 11.47
C GLU A 100 4.95 -12.37 10.74
N VAL A 101 3.64 -12.22 10.99
CA VAL A 101 2.83 -11.16 10.39
C VAL A 101 3.21 -9.81 10.98
N VAL A 102 3.37 -9.71 12.32
CA VAL A 102 3.84 -8.48 12.98
C VAL A 102 5.19 -8.04 12.42
N THR A 103 6.09 -8.99 12.16
CA THR A 103 7.43 -8.70 11.66
C THR A 103 7.41 -8.34 10.17
N THR A 104 6.59 -8.96 9.33
CA THR A 104 6.64 -8.81 7.87
C THR A 104 5.67 -7.76 7.33
N LEU A 105 4.39 -7.88 7.64
CA LEU A 105 3.31 -7.06 7.09
C LEU A 105 2.77 -6.01 8.07
N GLY A 106 2.87 -6.29 9.38
CA GLY A 106 2.13 -5.53 10.37
C GLY A 106 0.63 -5.82 10.30
N SER A 107 -0.19 -4.79 10.41
CA SER A 107 -1.65 -4.91 10.24
C SER A 107 -2.04 -4.92 8.77
N ILE A 108 -3.09 -5.68 8.46
CA ILE A 108 -3.66 -5.77 7.12
C ILE A 108 -5.05 -5.12 7.19
N PRO A 109 -5.16 -3.83 6.79
CA PRO A 109 -6.42 -3.10 6.79
C PRO A 109 -7.38 -3.63 5.73
N ILE A 110 -8.63 -3.17 5.79
CA ILE A 110 -9.63 -3.41 4.76
C ILE A 110 -9.97 -2.08 4.07
N ALA A 111 -9.71 -2.00 2.78
CA ALA A 111 -10.14 -0.88 1.96
C ALA A 111 -11.65 -0.97 1.72
N ALA A 112 -12.33 0.17 1.75
CA ALA A 112 -13.77 0.24 1.47
C ALA A 112 -14.10 -0.38 0.10
N TYR A 113 -15.33 -0.87 -0.05
CA TYR A 113 -15.79 -1.37 -1.33
C TYR A 113 -15.67 -0.28 -2.41
N GLY A 114 -15.10 -0.67 -3.52
CA GLY A 114 -15.08 0.11 -4.75
C GLY A 114 -15.41 -0.82 -5.90
N THR A 115 -16.28 -0.38 -6.79
CA THR A 115 -16.69 -1.16 -7.96
C THR A 115 -15.46 -1.45 -8.83
N PRO A 116 -15.13 -2.72 -9.10
CA PRO A 116 -14.01 -3.08 -9.95
C PRO A 116 -14.07 -2.38 -11.31
N SER A 117 -12.92 -2.03 -11.86
CA SER A 117 -12.77 -1.32 -13.14
C SER A 117 -13.31 0.13 -13.15
N THR A 118 -13.58 0.72 -11.99
CA THR A 118 -13.91 2.15 -11.81
C THR A 118 -12.81 2.88 -11.04
N SER A 119 -12.93 4.19 -10.84
CA SER A 119 -12.00 4.98 -9.99
C SER A 119 -12.17 4.71 -8.50
N GLU A 120 -13.28 4.13 -8.06
CA GLU A 120 -13.59 3.90 -6.64
C GLU A 120 -12.57 2.98 -5.97
N LEU A 121 -12.19 1.89 -6.64
CA LEU A 121 -11.24 0.92 -6.09
C LEU A 121 -9.82 1.52 -5.93
N PRO A 122 -9.21 2.19 -6.93
CA PRO A 122 -7.97 2.92 -6.74
C PRO A 122 -8.01 3.95 -5.60
N GLU A 123 -9.10 4.71 -5.47
CA GLU A 123 -9.28 5.71 -4.41
C GLU A 123 -9.35 5.06 -3.02
N ALA A 124 -10.03 3.92 -2.89
CA ALA A 124 -10.08 3.17 -1.63
C ALA A 124 -8.70 2.63 -1.23
N VAL A 125 -7.94 2.10 -2.20
CA VAL A 125 -6.58 1.59 -1.99
C VAL A 125 -5.60 2.69 -1.61
N ARG A 126 -5.72 3.89 -2.18
CA ARG A 126 -4.86 5.05 -1.92
C ARG A 126 -4.73 5.38 -0.44
N LYS A 127 -5.82 5.22 0.32
CA LYS A 127 -5.87 5.56 1.75
C LYS A 127 -4.85 4.78 2.59
N TYR A 128 -4.57 3.54 2.21
CA TYR A 128 -3.74 2.64 3.02
C TYR A 128 -2.39 2.32 2.41
N ILE A 129 -2.27 2.37 1.07
CA ILE A 129 -1.10 1.80 0.36
C ILE A 129 0.22 2.49 0.71
N LYS A 130 0.22 3.74 1.14
CA LYS A 130 1.44 4.44 1.56
C LYS A 130 2.07 3.84 2.80
N ALA A 131 1.25 3.28 3.70
CA ALA A 131 1.68 2.72 4.97
C ALA A 131 1.78 1.19 4.94
N HIS A 132 0.95 0.51 4.13
CA HIS A 132 0.78 -0.93 4.18
C HIS A 132 1.22 -1.59 2.87
N ASP A 133 1.91 -2.72 2.99
CA ASP A 133 2.35 -3.52 1.84
C ASP A 133 1.25 -4.47 1.31
N GLY A 134 0.16 -4.58 2.05
CA GLY A 134 -0.98 -5.40 1.68
C GLY A 134 -2.24 -4.99 2.41
N MET A 135 -3.38 -5.24 1.80
CA MET A 135 -4.70 -4.95 2.36
C MET A 135 -5.76 -5.87 1.79
N LEU A 136 -6.85 -6.01 2.52
CA LEU A 136 -8.08 -6.60 2.03
C LEU A 136 -8.87 -5.55 1.23
N LEU A 137 -9.61 -6.01 0.25
CA LEU A 137 -10.55 -5.21 -0.54
C LEU A 137 -11.96 -5.69 -0.22
N ALA A 138 -12.78 -4.85 0.42
CA ALA A 138 -14.13 -5.22 0.90
C ALA A 138 -14.96 -5.87 -0.21
N ASN A 139 -15.55 -7.05 0.07
CA ASN A 139 -16.37 -7.83 -0.86
C ASN A 139 -15.67 -8.21 -2.19
N HIS A 140 -14.31 -8.25 -2.21
CA HIS A 140 -13.58 -8.46 -3.45
C HIS A 140 -12.43 -9.46 -3.29
N GLY A 141 -11.39 -9.10 -2.53
CA GLY A 141 -10.20 -9.94 -2.41
C GLY A 141 -9.10 -9.27 -1.59
N ALA A 142 -7.86 -9.42 -2.04
CA ALA A 142 -6.70 -8.79 -1.43
C ALA A 142 -5.73 -8.25 -2.49
N VAL A 143 -4.93 -7.25 -2.12
CA VAL A 143 -3.84 -6.71 -2.95
C VAL A 143 -2.58 -6.57 -2.11
N THR A 144 -1.44 -6.86 -2.71
CA THR A 144 -0.11 -6.71 -2.10
C THR A 144 0.87 -6.07 -3.07
N CYS A 145 1.88 -5.39 -2.53
CA CYS A 145 3.00 -4.88 -3.31
C CYS A 145 4.34 -5.32 -2.71
N GLY A 146 5.37 -5.31 -3.54
CA GLY A 146 6.71 -5.74 -3.13
C GLY A 146 7.80 -5.21 -4.03
N THR A 147 9.05 -5.42 -3.61
CA THR A 147 10.26 -5.04 -4.36
C THR A 147 10.45 -5.87 -5.64
N ASP A 148 9.75 -6.99 -5.76
CA ASP A 148 9.68 -7.86 -6.92
C ASP A 148 8.41 -8.73 -6.86
N VAL A 149 8.15 -9.50 -7.92
CA VAL A 149 6.95 -10.34 -8.05
C VAL A 149 6.88 -11.39 -6.94
N MET A 150 8.00 -12.00 -6.55
CA MET A 150 8.00 -13.03 -5.52
C MET A 150 7.76 -12.44 -4.13
N SER A 151 8.36 -11.28 -3.85
CA SER A 151 8.11 -10.54 -2.61
C SER A 151 6.63 -10.16 -2.46
N ALA A 152 6.01 -9.61 -3.51
CA ALA A 152 4.57 -9.31 -3.50
C ALA A 152 3.71 -10.57 -3.35
N TYR A 153 4.08 -11.67 -4.04
CA TYR A 153 3.39 -12.94 -3.95
C TYR A 153 3.48 -13.57 -2.54
N TYR A 154 4.67 -13.57 -1.92
CA TYR A 154 4.83 -14.11 -0.56
C TYR A 154 4.01 -13.33 0.48
N LYS A 155 3.87 -12.03 0.31
CA LYS A 155 2.97 -11.23 1.15
C LYS A 155 1.51 -11.65 0.97
N MET A 156 1.07 -11.94 -0.26
CA MET A 156 -0.28 -12.47 -0.52
C MET A 156 -0.48 -13.85 0.13
N GLU A 157 0.52 -14.72 0.04
CA GLU A 157 0.53 -16.02 0.69
C GLU A 157 0.45 -15.89 2.22
N THR A 158 1.19 -14.95 2.80
CA THR A 158 1.16 -14.62 4.23
C THR A 158 -0.22 -14.12 4.67
N ILE A 159 -0.87 -13.25 3.89
CA ILE A 159 -2.23 -12.76 4.19
C ILE A 159 -3.23 -13.92 4.22
N GLU A 160 -3.19 -14.79 3.22
CA GLU A 160 -4.09 -15.95 3.16
C GLU A 160 -3.85 -16.92 4.31
N HIS A 161 -2.59 -17.23 4.61
CA HIS A 161 -2.23 -18.11 5.71
C HIS A 161 -2.66 -17.53 7.06
N PHE A 162 -2.42 -16.26 7.27
CA PHE A 162 -2.86 -15.54 8.47
C PHE A 162 -4.39 -15.54 8.62
N ALA A 163 -5.12 -15.23 7.55
CA ALA A 163 -6.58 -15.28 7.55
C ALA A 163 -7.10 -16.65 7.96
N ARG A 164 -6.50 -17.71 7.41
CA ARG A 164 -6.85 -19.10 7.76
C ARG A 164 -6.60 -19.40 9.25
N ILE A 165 -5.44 -19.02 9.77
CA ILE A 165 -5.08 -19.23 11.19
C ILE A 165 -6.03 -18.43 12.09
N SER A 166 -6.29 -17.17 11.76
CA SER A 166 -7.22 -16.30 12.48
C SER A 166 -8.63 -16.92 12.56
N LEU A 167 -9.14 -17.42 11.44
CA LEU A 167 -10.43 -18.10 11.42
C LEU A 167 -10.46 -19.32 12.34
N VAL A 168 -9.42 -20.17 12.28
CA VAL A 168 -9.31 -21.36 13.15
C VAL A 168 -9.24 -20.96 14.63
N ALA A 169 -8.44 -19.95 14.99
CA ALA A 169 -8.34 -19.46 16.36
C ALA A 169 -9.70 -18.95 16.87
N ARG A 170 -10.44 -18.21 16.06
CA ARG A 170 -11.80 -17.74 16.40
C ARG A 170 -12.79 -18.88 16.62
N GLN A 171 -12.70 -19.95 15.83
CA GLN A 171 -13.53 -21.14 16.01
C GLN A 171 -13.17 -21.92 17.27
N LEU A 172 -11.91 -21.84 17.75
CA LEU A 172 -11.42 -22.48 18.96
C LEU A 172 -11.66 -21.65 20.25
N GLY A 173 -12.32 -20.51 20.15
CA GLY A 173 -12.69 -19.70 21.31
C GLY A 173 -12.08 -18.31 21.35
N GLY A 174 -11.28 -17.93 20.37
CA GLY A 174 -10.75 -16.57 20.21
C GLY A 174 -9.24 -16.51 19.94
N GLU A 175 -8.80 -15.33 19.58
CA GLU A 175 -7.40 -15.01 19.33
C GLU A 175 -6.75 -14.46 20.60
N HIS A 176 -5.58 -14.95 20.97
CA HIS A 176 -4.75 -14.39 22.04
C HIS A 176 -3.77 -13.38 21.44
N LEU A 177 -3.84 -12.13 21.91
CA LEU A 177 -2.96 -11.06 21.45
C LEU A 177 -1.54 -11.24 21.97
N ILE A 178 -0.58 -10.93 21.13
CA ILE A 178 0.82 -10.71 21.54
C ILE A 178 0.84 -9.39 22.33
N SER A 179 1.56 -9.37 23.46
CA SER A 179 1.67 -8.17 24.29
C SER A 179 2.34 -7.03 23.53
N ARG A 180 2.03 -5.79 23.91
CA ARG A 180 2.62 -4.60 23.27
C ARG A 180 4.15 -4.61 23.29
N ASP A 181 4.75 -4.98 24.42
CA ASP A 181 6.20 -5.05 24.57
C ASP A 181 6.81 -6.08 23.61
N GLU A 182 6.17 -7.24 23.42
CA GLU A 182 6.62 -8.24 22.45
C GLU A 182 6.43 -7.78 21.01
N VAL A 183 5.35 -7.06 20.72
CA VAL A 183 5.12 -6.46 19.40
C VAL A 183 6.23 -5.44 19.07
N GLU A 184 6.60 -4.58 20.01
CA GLU A 184 7.71 -3.61 19.84
C GLU A 184 9.04 -4.34 19.60
N ARG A 185 9.31 -5.42 20.33
CA ARG A 185 10.49 -6.26 20.12
C ARG A 185 10.52 -6.89 18.74
N LEU A 186 9.40 -7.46 18.28
CA LEU A 186 9.26 -8.05 16.94
C LEU A 186 9.48 -7.00 15.84
N GLN A 187 8.93 -5.81 16.01
CA GLN A 187 9.14 -4.70 15.09
C GLN A 187 10.62 -4.27 15.04
N GLY A 188 11.31 -4.29 16.18
CA GLY A 188 12.75 -4.02 16.26
C GLY A 188 13.62 -5.02 15.49
N LEU A 189 13.15 -6.26 15.28
CA LEU A 189 13.86 -7.28 14.51
C LEU A 189 13.78 -7.10 12.98
N ARG A 190 12.90 -6.24 12.48
CA ARG A 190 12.72 -6.04 11.02
C ARG A 190 14.03 -5.68 10.30
N GLY A 191 14.83 -4.79 10.90
CA GLY A 191 16.14 -4.42 10.34
C GLY A 191 17.11 -5.59 10.25
N PHE A 192 17.10 -6.49 11.23
CA PHE A 192 17.89 -7.73 11.21
C PHE A 192 17.51 -8.66 10.05
N TYR A 193 16.22 -8.71 9.70
CA TYR A 193 15.72 -9.49 8.57
C TYR A 193 15.79 -8.75 7.23
N GLY A 194 16.35 -7.54 7.19
CA GLY A 194 16.42 -6.73 5.97
C GLY A 194 15.05 -6.23 5.49
N ILE A 195 14.06 -6.18 6.37
CA ILE A 195 12.71 -5.70 6.05
C ILE A 195 12.70 -4.17 6.28
N PRO A 196 12.40 -3.36 5.25
CA PRO A 196 12.43 -1.91 5.41
C PRO A 196 11.34 -1.43 6.37
N ALA A 197 11.57 -0.27 6.94
CA ALA A 197 10.89 0.53 7.95
C ALA A 197 9.51 0.09 8.49
N PRO A 198 9.07 0.53 9.69
CA PRO A 198 8.04 -0.16 10.48
C PRO A 198 6.76 -0.40 9.68
N ALA A 199 6.26 -1.64 9.70
CA ALA A 199 4.90 -1.91 9.26
C ALA A 199 3.95 -1.32 10.31
N PRO A 200 3.03 -0.45 9.94
CA PRO A 200 2.12 0.15 10.89
C PRO A 200 1.22 -0.94 11.48
N LEU A 201 1.02 -0.85 12.80
CA LEU A 201 0.00 -1.62 13.48
C LEU A 201 -1.21 -0.72 13.69
N CYS A 202 -2.37 -1.21 13.28
CA CYS A 202 -3.61 -0.53 13.58
C CYS A 202 -3.87 -0.62 15.09
N ALA A 203 -4.37 0.47 15.71
CA ALA A 203 -4.72 0.45 17.11
C ALA A 203 -5.82 -0.59 17.38
N ASP A 204 -5.67 -1.38 18.45
CA ASP A 204 -6.72 -2.33 18.85
C ASP A 204 -7.94 -1.54 19.38
N PRO A 205 -9.16 -1.86 18.97
CA PRO A 205 -10.37 -1.19 19.47
C PRO A 205 -10.51 -1.26 20.99
N SER A 206 -10.03 -2.34 21.61
CA SER A 206 -10.06 -2.50 23.07
C SER A 206 -9.18 -1.49 23.81
N GLU A 207 -8.11 -0.99 23.16
CA GLU A 207 -7.24 0.05 23.70
C GLU A 207 -7.75 1.47 23.44
N ALA A 208 -8.52 1.65 22.35
CA ALA A 208 -9.02 2.96 21.93
C ALA A 208 -10.40 3.33 22.48
N GLY A 209 -11.06 2.41 23.22
CA GLY A 209 -12.39 2.64 23.82
C GLY A 209 -13.52 2.77 22.81
N GLY A 210 -13.37 2.26 21.60
CA GLY A 210 -14.39 2.30 20.54
C GLY A 210 -14.43 1.03 19.68
N ASP A 211 -15.53 0.79 19.02
CA ASP A 211 -15.75 -0.39 18.17
C ASP A 211 -15.04 -0.35 16.80
N GLN A 212 -14.28 0.71 16.49
CA GLN A 212 -13.63 0.88 15.20
C GLN A 212 -12.10 0.73 15.31
N VAL A 213 -11.54 -0.18 14.52
CA VAL A 213 -10.10 -0.31 14.30
C VAL A 213 -9.62 0.92 13.54
N VAL A 214 -8.80 1.75 14.18
CA VAL A 214 -8.16 2.90 13.53
C VAL A 214 -6.81 2.43 12.97
N CYS A 215 -6.80 2.07 11.70
CA CYS A 215 -5.55 1.94 10.98
C CYS A 215 -5.03 3.33 10.62
N GLN A 216 -3.72 3.55 10.68
CA GLN A 216 -3.13 4.77 10.16
C GLN A 216 -3.50 4.91 8.67
N GLU A 217 -4.51 5.72 8.42
CA GLU A 217 -4.65 6.39 7.15
C GLU A 217 -3.49 7.40 7.14
N LEU A 218 -2.42 7.11 6.40
CA LEU A 218 -1.54 8.19 6.03
C LEU A 218 -2.34 8.98 5.00
N GLU A 219 -3.10 9.96 5.47
CA GLU A 219 -3.29 11.15 4.66
C GLU A 219 -1.90 11.48 4.10
N ALA A 220 -1.81 11.71 2.79
CA ALA A 220 -0.54 12.14 2.23
C ALA A 220 -0.02 13.22 3.19
N PRO A 221 1.21 13.16 3.72
CA PRO A 221 1.74 14.32 4.39
C PRO A 221 1.49 15.40 3.36
N GLU A 222 0.67 16.41 3.73
CA GLU A 222 0.60 17.66 2.98
C GLU A 222 2.01 17.87 2.54
N SER A 223 2.27 17.86 1.24
CA SER A 223 3.63 17.81 0.75
C SER A 223 4.38 18.80 1.61
N SER A 224 5.61 18.49 2.02
CA SER A 224 6.40 19.42 2.84
C SER A 224 6.43 20.81 2.19
N VAL A 225 6.14 20.88 0.91
CA VAL A 225 5.88 22.08 0.11
C VAL A 225 4.56 22.76 0.49
N GLU A 226 3.45 22.06 0.74
CA GLU A 226 2.17 22.67 1.15
C GLU A 226 2.20 23.20 2.58
N ARG A 227 2.99 22.62 3.48
CA ARG A 227 3.27 23.19 4.81
C ARG A 227 4.21 24.39 4.76
N LEU A 228 5.14 24.40 3.80
CA LEU A 228 6.07 25.51 3.59
C LEU A 228 5.40 26.70 2.89
N VAL A 229 4.30 26.49 2.16
CA VAL A 229 3.58 27.56 1.45
C VAL A 229 3.11 28.69 2.39
N PRO A 230 2.49 28.43 3.56
CA PRO A 230 2.13 29.49 4.50
C PRO A 230 3.34 30.26 5.04
N ASP A 231 4.43 29.56 5.37
CA ASP A 231 5.65 30.17 5.92
C ASP A 231 6.43 30.96 4.87
N VAL A 232 6.47 30.45 3.62
CA VAL A 232 7.02 31.16 2.46
C VAL A 232 6.17 32.39 2.12
N LEU A 233 4.85 32.28 2.16
CA LEU A 233 3.95 33.43 1.98
C LEU A 233 4.08 34.46 3.09
N LEU A 234 4.32 34.02 4.33
CA LEU A 234 4.59 34.91 5.45
C LEU A 234 5.95 35.60 5.30
N ALA A 235 6.99 34.89 4.88
CA ALA A 235 8.32 35.44 4.61
C ALA A 235 8.32 36.44 3.45
N LEU A 236 7.53 36.18 2.40
CA LEU A 236 7.28 37.13 1.30
C LEU A 236 6.56 38.39 1.78
N LYS A 237 5.52 38.24 2.61
CA LYS A 237 4.80 39.41 3.23
C LYS A 237 5.67 40.21 4.15
N GLN A 238 6.70 39.61 4.76
CA GLN A 238 7.66 40.27 5.64
C GLN A 238 8.86 40.86 4.91
N GLY A 239 8.91 40.82 3.57
CA GLY A 239 9.99 41.36 2.75
C GLY A 239 11.33 40.61 2.89
N ARG A 240 11.29 39.36 3.40
CA ARG A 240 12.50 38.54 3.56
C ARG A 240 12.89 37.75 2.29
N VAL A 241 12.01 37.71 1.31
CA VAL A 241 12.21 37.06 0.02
C VAL A 241 11.56 37.93 -1.07
N GLU A 242 12.29 38.24 -2.12
CA GLU A 242 11.76 38.99 -3.25
C GLU A 242 11.25 38.02 -4.36
N ALA A 243 10.01 38.20 -4.78
CA ALA A 243 9.48 37.52 -5.93
C ALA A 243 9.84 38.30 -7.20
N SER A 244 10.31 37.59 -8.24
CA SER A 244 10.53 38.18 -9.56
C SER A 244 9.20 38.54 -10.22
N ARG A 245 9.22 39.45 -11.22
CA ARG A 245 8.02 39.85 -11.97
C ARG A 245 7.33 38.70 -12.74
N ASP A 246 8.02 37.58 -12.91
CA ASP A 246 7.55 36.39 -13.64
C ASP A 246 7.01 35.31 -12.71
N GLY A 247 6.82 35.60 -11.39
CA GLY A 247 6.29 34.63 -10.42
C GLY A 247 7.29 33.57 -9.94
N GLU A 248 8.55 33.66 -10.35
CA GLU A 248 9.61 32.76 -9.83
C GLU A 248 10.20 33.35 -8.53
N ILE A 249 10.38 32.48 -7.53
CA ILE A 249 11.09 32.82 -6.29
C ILE A 249 12.55 32.43 -6.50
N ARG A 250 13.45 33.40 -6.52
CA ARG A 250 14.90 33.17 -6.58
C ARG A 250 15.49 33.30 -5.19
N LEU A 251 16.03 32.20 -4.70
CA LEU A 251 16.76 32.13 -3.43
C LEU A 251 18.23 31.85 -3.72
N THR A 252 19.10 32.50 -2.99
CA THR A 252 20.52 32.09 -2.93
C THR A 252 20.61 30.79 -2.16
N TYR A 253 21.69 30.03 -2.36
CA TYR A 253 21.94 28.79 -1.63
C TYR A 253 21.95 29.00 -0.11
N ALA A 254 22.44 30.13 0.37
CA ALA A 254 22.45 30.47 1.79
C ALA A 254 21.05 30.71 2.33
N GLU A 255 20.19 31.39 1.59
CA GLU A 255 18.79 31.68 1.98
C GLU A 255 17.97 30.39 1.99
N LEU A 256 18.15 29.50 1.01
CA LEU A 256 17.50 28.18 0.95
C LEU A 256 17.95 27.33 2.15
N THR A 257 19.24 27.33 2.49
CA THR A 257 19.78 26.56 3.62
C THR A 257 19.25 27.08 4.95
N ALA A 258 19.12 28.41 5.10
CA ALA A 258 18.55 29.03 6.30
C ALA A 258 17.06 28.66 6.45
N LEU A 259 16.31 28.70 5.37
CA LEU A 259 14.88 28.36 5.34
C LEU A 259 14.64 26.88 5.70
N ILE A 260 15.49 25.98 5.18
CA ILE A 260 15.46 24.55 5.53
C ILE A 260 15.84 24.35 7.00
N ALA A 261 16.84 25.06 7.52
CA ALA A 261 17.28 24.95 8.91
C ALA A 261 16.19 25.44 9.89
N ASP A 262 15.44 26.48 9.53
CA ASP A 262 14.32 26.99 10.31
C ASP A 262 13.13 26.05 10.29
N ALA A 263 12.81 25.48 9.13
CA ALA A 263 11.78 24.45 9.01
C ALA A 263 12.10 23.19 9.82
N VAL A 264 13.36 22.74 9.82
CA VAL A 264 13.82 21.59 10.62
C VAL A 264 13.76 21.88 12.14
N ARG A 265 13.96 23.12 12.57
CA ARG A 265 13.80 23.53 13.97
C ARG A 265 12.34 23.54 14.40
N ALA A 266 11.44 24.06 13.57
CA ALA A 266 10.01 24.13 13.85
C ALA A 266 9.33 22.73 13.92
N VAL A 267 9.95 21.69 13.39
CA VAL A 267 9.46 20.29 13.46
C VAL A 267 10.00 19.55 14.70
N LYS A 268 11.02 20.10 15.39
CA LYS A 268 11.65 19.49 16.58
C LYS A 268 11.13 20.04 17.92
N ASP A 269 10.41 21.15 17.89
CA ASP A 269 9.69 21.74 19.01
C ASP A 269 8.20 21.37 18.94
#